data_74c0a7d08bf90be3a5dfeec3097526c5
#
_entry.id   74c0a7d08bf90be3a5dfeec3097526c5
#
_cell.length_a   1.000
_cell.length_b   1.000
_cell.length_c   1.000
_cell.angle_alpha   90.00
_cell.angle_beta   90.00
_cell.angle_gamma   90.00
#
_symmetry.space_group_name_H-M   'P 1'
#
loop_
_entity.id
_entity.type
_entity.pdbx_description
1 polymer ?
#
loop_
_entity_poly.entity_id
_entity_poly.type
_entity_poly.pdbx_seq_one_letter_code
_entity_poly.pdbx_strand_id
1 'polypeptide(L)'
;SSAASDVYKRQVKFYSALYNAHFLPRAFSDVDGSYPRFDGDGQIMKMDHGTYYCDFSQWDTYRAVHPLFSILTPSRNGDMAHSLVLKGQQGGWLPIFPSWNSYTAAMIGDHCIAMIGDAIVKDTPGFDYEEAYTLMRKNAFEANPDSGSYRDGKGRRAMESYLKYNYVPLEDQVTEAFHRREQVSRTLEYAYDDFVLAQVAKKLGKTDDYKACLLYT
;
A
#
# COMPACT_ATOMS: atom_id res chain seq x y z
N SER A 1 -25.15 26.90 -28.38
CA SER A 1 -24.22 27.91 -28.01
C SER A 1 -22.94 27.33 -27.40
N SER A 2 -21.81 28.04 -27.48
CA SER A 2 -20.46 27.54 -27.16
C SER A 2 -20.31 27.05 -25.71
N ALA A 3 -20.92 27.71 -24.74
CA ALA A 3 -20.80 27.37 -23.31
C ALA A 3 -21.36 25.98 -22.97
N ALA A 4 -22.51 25.59 -23.50
CA ALA A 4 -23.09 24.27 -23.28
C ALA A 4 -22.21 23.16 -23.92
N SER A 5 -21.63 23.43 -25.09
CA SER A 5 -20.68 22.52 -25.73
C SER A 5 -19.41 22.34 -24.91
N ASP A 6 -18.93 23.41 -24.27
CA ASP A 6 -17.73 23.35 -23.43
C ASP A 6 -17.99 22.59 -22.11
N VAL A 7 -19.15 22.77 -21.50
CA VAL A 7 -19.56 21.99 -20.32
C VAL A 7 -19.64 20.51 -20.66
N TYR A 8 -20.28 20.15 -21.76
CA TYR A 8 -20.37 18.74 -22.20
C TYR A 8 -18.98 18.12 -22.45
N LYS A 9 -18.08 18.84 -23.13
CA LYS A 9 -16.71 18.36 -23.36
C LYS A 9 -15.93 18.14 -22.05
N ARG A 10 -16.12 19.02 -21.06
CA ARG A 10 -15.50 18.85 -19.73
C ARG A 10 -16.05 17.64 -19.00
N GLN A 11 -17.36 17.40 -19.07
CA GLN A 11 -18.00 16.21 -18.49
C GLN A 11 -17.45 14.93 -19.13
N VAL A 12 -17.35 14.87 -20.45
CA VAL A 12 -16.79 13.72 -21.16
C VAL A 12 -15.35 13.44 -20.70
N LYS A 13 -14.50 14.48 -20.62
CA LYS A 13 -13.12 14.34 -20.12
C LYS A 13 -13.07 13.84 -18.68
N PHE A 14 -13.90 14.40 -17.80
CA PHE A 14 -13.94 14.01 -16.38
C PHE A 14 -14.35 12.55 -16.21
N TYR A 15 -15.47 12.14 -16.79
CA TYR A 15 -15.96 10.78 -16.64
C TYR A 15 -15.06 9.74 -17.33
N SER A 16 -14.45 10.09 -18.46
CA SER A 16 -13.47 9.21 -19.11
C SER A 16 -12.22 9.03 -18.24
N ALA A 17 -11.72 10.11 -17.64
CA ALA A 17 -10.58 10.04 -16.71
C ALA A 17 -10.92 9.25 -15.46
N LEU A 18 -12.11 9.47 -14.88
CA LEU A 18 -12.58 8.75 -13.72
C LEU A 18 -12.76 7.24 -14.02
N TYR A 19 -13.28 6.88 -15.18
CA TYR A 19 -13.38 5.50 -15.63
C TYR A 19 -11.99 4.85 -15.69
N ASN A 20 -11.02 5.52 -16.30
CA ASN A 20 -9.65 5.02 -16.40
C ASN A 20 -8.97 4.91 -15.02
N ALA A 21 -9.25 5.81 -14.07
CA ALA A 21 -8.73 5.73 -12.72
C ALA A 21 -9.18 4.47 -11.95
N HIS A 22 -10.29 3.85 -12.36
CA HIS A 22 -10.82 2.64 -11.73
C HIS A 22 -10.29 1.32 -12.33
N PHE A 23 -9.35 1.35 -13.27
CA PHE A 23 -8.79 0.12 -13.83
C PHE A 23 -7.90 -0.66 -12.86
N LEU A 24 -7.22 0.05 -11.95
CA LEU A 24 -6.38 -0.54 -10.91
C LEU A 24 -6.63 0.17 -9.57
N PRO A 25 -6.68 -0.60 -8.47
CA PRO A 25 -6.66 -2.06 -8.38
C PRO A 25 -7.92 -2.71 -8.95
N ARG A 26 -7.82 -3.98 -9.34
CA ARG A 26 -8.93 -4.75 -9.90
C ARG A 26 -9.70 -5.50 -8.82
N ALA A 27 -11.04 -5.57 -8.94
CA ALA A 27 -11.84 -6.53 -8.19
C ALA A 27 -11.37 -7.94 -8.54
N PHE A 28 -11.08 -8.73 -7.52
CA PHE A 28 -10.45 -10.03 -7.67
C PHE A 28 -11.23 -11.16 -7.00
N SER A 29 -12.22 -10.86 -6.15
CA SER A 29 -13.18 -11.83 -5.65
C SER A 29 -14.30 -12.09 -6.66
N ASP A 30 -14.85 -13.29 -6.61
CA ASP A 30 -16.09 -13.63 -7.27
C ASP A 30 -17.29 -12.89 -6.64
N VAL A 31 -18.46 -13.00 -7.27
CA VAL A 31 -19.70 -12.32 -6.82
C VAL A 31 -20.19 -12.82 -5.45
N ASP A 32 -19.83 -14.04 -5.06
CA ASP A 32 -20.14 -14.60 -3.75
C ASP A 32 -19.10 -14.23 -2.66
N GLY A 33 -18.08 -13.42 -3.02
CA GLY A 33 -16.98 -13.01 -2.15
C GLY A 33 -15.81 -13.99 -2.08
N SER A 34 -15.84 -15.10 -2.84
CA SER A 34 -14.73 -16.08 -2.87
C SER A 34 -13.52 -15.52 -3.61
N TYR A 35 -12.32 -15.79 -3.10
CA TYR A 35 -11.05 -15.41 -3.72
C TYR A 35 -9.94 -16.40 -3.35
N PRO A 36 -8.92 -16.61 -4.19
CA PRO A 36 -7.77 -17.43 -3.82
C PRO A 36 -6.95 -16.71 -2.74
N ARG A 37 -6.48 -17.47 -1.74
CA ARG A 37 -5.62 -16.95 -0.67
C ARG A 37 -4.40 -16.25 -1.27
N PHE A 38 -4.03 -15.11 -0.71
CA PHE A 38 -2.86 -14.37 -1.14
C PHE A 38 -1.57 -15.14 -0.87
N ASP A 39 -0.61 -15.05 -1.79
CA ASP A 39 0.68 -15.75 -1.72
C ASP A 39 0.54 -17.28 -1.65
N GLY A 40 -0.35 -17.76 -2.38
CA GLY A 40 -1.06 -18.91 -2.64
C GLY A 40 -0.54 -20.33 -2.50
N ASP A 41 -1.24 -21.02 -1.60
CA ASP A 41 -1.34 -22.48 -1.55
C ASP A 41 -2.56 -23.04 -2.32
N GLY A 42 -3.28 -22.18 -3.05
CA GLY A 42 -4.52 -22.53 -3.77
C GLY A 42 -5.76 -22.61 -2.89
N GLN A 43 -5.68 -22.30 -1.60
CA GLN A 43 -6.84 -22.27 -0.70
C GLN A 43 -7.81 -21.16 -1.13
N ILE A 44 -9.09 -21.48 -1.18
CA ILE A 44 -10.15 -20.49 -1.41
C ILE A 44 -10.58 -19.88 -0.09
N MET A 45 -10.47 -18.56 -0.02
CA MET A 45 -10.94 -17.73 1.09
C MET A 45 -12.27 -17.09 0.72
N LYS A 46 -12.95 -16.49 1.69
CA LYS A 46 -14.18 -15.73 1.46
C LYS A 46 -14.12 -14.41 2.22
N MET A 47 -14.51 -13.34 1.54
CA MET A 47 -14.71 -12.04 2.19
C MET A 47 -15.89 -12.13 3.15
N ASP A 48 -15.75 -11.54 4.31
CA ASP A 48 -16.84 -11.34 5.28
C ASP A 48 -17.76 -10.18 4.83
N HIS A 49 -17.17 -9.19 4.17
CA HIS A 49 -17.89 -8.06 3.57
C HIS A 49 -17.03 -7.42 2.45
N GLY A 50 -17.67 -6.61 1.61
CA GLY A 50 -16.99 -5.86 0.56
C GLY A 50 -16.41 -6.72 -0.56
N THR A 51 -15.47 -6.15 -1.29
CA THR A 51 -14.81 -6.75 -2.46
C THR A 51 -13.32 -6.91 -2.21
N TYR A 52 -12.77 -8.08 -2.51
CA TYR A 52 -11.31 -8.27 -2.48
C TYR A 52 -10.69 -7.75 -3.77
N TYR A 53 -9.67 -6.91 -3.60
CA TYR A 53 -8.93 -6.27 -4.69
C TYR A 53 -7.51 -6.84 -4.82
N CYS A 54 -6.97 -6.84 -6.04
CA CYS A 54 -5.56 -7.15 -6.34
C CYS A 54 -5.01 -6.24 -7.44
N ASP A 55 -3.73 -6.47 -7.79
CA ASP A 55 -2.99 -5.68 -8.78
C ASP A 55 -2.90 -4.20 -8.39
N PHE A 56 -2.25 -3.98 -7.23
CA PHE A 56 -2.04 -2.64 -6.70
C PHE A 56 -0.70 -2.07 -7.20
N SER A 57 -0.78 -0.95 -7.92
CA SER A 57 0.38 -0.12 -8.29
C SER A 57 0.51 1.04 -7.30
N GLN A 58 0.81 0.74 -6.03
CA GLN A 58 0.71 1.72 -4.94
C GLN A 58 1.66 2.91 -5.15
N TRP A 59 2.83 2.70 -5.70
CA TRP A 59 3.79 3.77 -6.01
C TRP A 59 3.19 4.86 -6.89
N ASP A 60 2.28 4.49 -7.79
CA ASP A 60 1.57 5.43 -8.66
C ASP A 60 0.31 5.99 -7.98
N THR A 61 -0.50 5.12 -7.38
CA THR A 61 -1.89 5.41 -7.05
C THR A 61 -2.06 6.13 -5.70
N TYR A 62 -1.09 6.00 -4.77
CA TYR A 62 -1.16 6.71 -3.48
C TYR A 62 -1.13 8.23 -3.66
N ARG A 63 -0.52 8.72 -4.74
CA ARG A 63 -0.32 10.15 -5.01
C ARG A 63 -1.62 10.91 -5.26
N ALA A 64 -2.59 10.28 -5.94
CA ALA A 64 -3.82 10.95 -6.32
C ALA A 64 -5.05 10.03 -6.37
N VAL A 65 -4.94 8.79 -6.86
CA VAL A 65 -6.09 7.91 -7.13
C VAL A 65 -6.79 7.52 -5.82
N HIS A 66 -6.06 6.99 -4.83
CA HIS A 66 -6.65 6.63 -3.55
C HIS A 66 -7.15 7.83 -2.74
N PRO A 67 -6.42 8.97 -2.68
CA PRO A 67 -6.99 10.21 -2.14
C PRO A 67 -8.28 10.65 -2.81
N LEU A 68 -8.39 10.52 -4.14
CA LEU A 68 -9.64 10.79 -4.87
C LEU A 68 -10.75 9.82 -4.47
N PHE A 69 -10.44 8.53 -4.34
CA PHE A 69 -11.41 7.52 -3.93
C PHE A 69 -11.91 7.72 -2.50
N SER A 70 -11.06 8.23 -1.60
CA SER A 70 -11.48 8.61 -0.25
C SER A 70 -12.60 9.67 -0.26
N ILE A 71 -12.66 10.51 -1.31
CA ILE A 71 -13.69 11.55 -1.47
C ILE A 71 -14.92 10.99 -2.22
N LEU A 72 -14.69 10.31 -3.35
CA LEU A 72 -15.77 9.94 -4.28
C LEU A 72 -16.42 8.59 -3.94
N THR A 73 -15.65 7.64 -3.46
CA THR A 73 -16.08 6.25 -3.22
C THR A 73 -15.43 5.68 -1.94
N PRO A 74 -15.68 6.28 -0.76
CA PRO A 74 -14.98 5.91 0.48
C PRO A 74 -15.14 4.44 0.87
N SER A 75 -16.33 3.85 0.68
CA SER A 75 -16.54 2.42 0.97
C SER A 75 -15.67 1.51 0.09
N ARG A 76 -15.57 1.82 -1.21
CA ARG A 76 -14.70 1.07 -2.12
C ARG A 76 -13.22 1.23 -1.76
N ASN A 77 -12.82 2.43 -1.34
CA ASN A 77 -11.44 2.65 -0.86
C ASN A 77 -11.15 1.87 0.43
N GLY A 78 -12.15 1.73 1.30
CA GLY A 78 -12.09 0.86 2.48
C GLY A 78 -11.91 -0.62 2.12
N ASP A 79 -12.64 -1.14 1.14
CA ASP A 79 -12.47 -2.50 0.63
C ASP A 79 -11.06 -2.73 0.06
N MET A 80 -10.49 -1.73 -0.62
CA MET A 80 -9.11 -1.78 -1.11
C MET A 80 -8.10 -1.83 0.04
N ALA A 81 -8.28 -1.00 1.07
CA ALA A 81 -7.44 -1.03 2.26
C ALA A 81 -7.57 -2.37 3.01
N HIS A 82 -8.79 -2.86 3.19
CA HIS A 82 -9.06 -4.18 3.77
C HIS A 82 -8.34 -5.30 3.00
N SER A 83 -8.40 -5.25 1.66
CA SER A 83 -7.70 -6.23 0.82
C SER A 83 -6.20 -6.25 1.06
N LEU A 84 -5.57 -5.11 1.30
CA LEU A 84 -4.14 -5.02 1.63
C LEU A 84 -3.84 -5.55 3.04
N VAL A 85 -4.71 -5.29 4.01
CA VAL A 85 -4.60 -5.86 5.36
C VAL A 85 -4.70 -7.38 5.30
N LEU A 86 -5.69 -7.93 4.59
CA LEU A 86 -5.83 -9.38 4.38
C LEU A 86 -4.57 -9.99 3.72
N LYS A 87 -3.98 -9.30 2.74
CA LYS A 87 -2.72 -9.76 2.13
C LYS A 87 -1.58 -9.79 3.15
N GLY A 88 -1.49 -8.78 3.99
CA GLY A 88 -0.50 -8.74 5.06
C GLY A 88 -0.66 -9.86 6.08
N GLN A 89 -1.88 -10.18 6.47
CA GLN A 89 -2.22 -11.28 7.36
C GLN A 89 -1.89 -12.64 6.74
N GLN A 90 -2.28 -12.85 5.49
CA GLN A 90 -2.11 -14.12 4.79
C GLN A 90 -0.66 -14.40 4.42
N GLY A 91 0.09 -13.39 4.02
CA GLY A 91 1.49 -13.51 3.60
C GLY A 91 2.52 -13.14 4.66
N GLY A 92 2.09 -12.52 5.76
CA GLY A 92 2.93 -12.14 6.90
C GLY A 92 3.58 -10.75 6.80
N TRP A 93 3.49 -10.07 5.67
CA TRP A 93 4.01 -8.71 5.42
C TRP A 93 3.04 -7.93 4.52
N LEU A 94 2.92 -6.62 4.72
CA LEU A 94 2.21 -5.79 3.75
C LEU A 94 2.97 -5.82 2.42
N PRO A 95 2.27 -5.99 1.29
CA PRO A 95 2.93 -6.09 -0.01
C PRO A 95 3.31 -4.73 -0.56
N ILE A 96 4.51 -4.59 -1.11
CA ILE A 96 5.00 -3.36 -1.74
C ILE A 96 4.33 -3.13 -3.09
N PHE A 97 4.18 -4.18 -3.88
CA PHE A 97 3.57 -4.13 -5.22
C PHE A 97 2.93 -5.49 -5.53
N PRO A 98 1.75 -5.80 -4.99
CA PRO A 98 1.12 -7.08 -5.22
C PRO A 98 0.52 -7.16 -6.62
N SER A 99 0.85 -8.21 -7.36
CA SER A 99 0.28 -8.53 -8.67
C SER A 99 -0.01 -10.03 -8.78
N TRP A 100 -1.03 -10.38 -9.55
CA TRP A 100 -1.44 -11.78 -9.73
C TRP A 100 -1.67 -12.53 -8.42
N ASN A 101 -2.17 -11.83 -7.43
CA ASN A 101 -2.43 -12.32 -6.08
C ASN A 101 -1.19 -12.89 -5.36
N SER A 102 -0.03 -12.31 -5.64
CA SER A 102 1.25 -12.69 -5.04
C SER A 102 2.10 -11.47 -4.73
N TYR A 103 3.13 -11.65 -3.90
CA TYR A 103 4.19 -10.66 -3.75
C TYR A 103 4.96 -10.51 -5.07
N THR A 104 5.55 -9.36 -5.24
CA THR A 104 6.56 -9.10 -6.27
C THR A 104 7.72 -8.34 -5.65
N ALA A 105 8.92 -8.53 -6.18
CA ALA A 105 10.08 -7.74 -5.78
C ALA A 105 10.18 -6.42 -6.58
N ALA A 106 9.07 -6.01 -7.22
CA ALA A 106 9.00 -4.81 -8.06
C ALA A 106 8.80 -3.54 -7.23
N MET A 107 9.21 -2.42 -7.79
CA MET A 107 9.09 -1.06 -7.29
C MET A 107 9.91 -0.78 -6.03
N ILE A 108 9.92 0.48 -5.64
CA ILE A 108 10.57 1.03 -4.44
C ILE A 108 9.53 1.62 -3.50
N GLY A 109 9.95 1.97 -2.29
CA GLY A 109 9.06 2.47 -1.25
C GLY A 109 8.27 1.35 -0.57
N ASP A 110 7.31 1.75 0.25
CA ASP A 110 6.37 0.89 0.98
C ASP A 110 4.99 1.54 1.03
N HIS A 111 4.52 1.99 -0.13
CA HIS A 111 3.34 2.84 -0.26
C HIS A 111 2.00 2.15 0.05
N CYS A 112 2.03 0.88 0.41
CA CYS A 112 0.93 0.23 1.11
C CYS A 112 0.62 1.00 2.42
N ILE A 113 1.68 1.40 3.15
CA ILE A 113 1.57 2.27 4.33
C ILE A 113 0.92 3.61 3.96
N ALA A 114 1.33 4.23 2.87
CA ALA A 114 0.77 5.51 2.44
C ALA A 114 -0.73 5.40 2.13
N MET A 115 -1.13 4.36 1.42
CA MET A 115 -2.52 4.14 1.04
C MET A 115 -3.42 3.81 2.25
N ILE A 116 -3.01 2.86 3.09
CA ILE A 116 -3.75 2.48 4.31
C ILE A 116 -3.78 3.64 5.30
N GLY A 117 -2.66 4.34 5.46
CA GLY A 117 -2.55 5.48 6.37
C GLY A 117 -3.46 6.64 5.98
N ASP A 118 -3.55 6.98 4.70
CA ASP A 118 -4.51 7.98 4.20
C ASP A 118 -5.96 7.58 4.52
N ALA A 119 -6.29 6.31 4.33
CA ALA A 119 -7.62 5.78 4.66
C ALA A 119 -7.92 5.87 6.17
N ILE A 120 -6.97 5.50 7.05
CA ILE A 120 -7.13 5.59 8.50
C ILE A 120 -7.29 7.05 8.95
N VAL A 121 -6.42 7.96 8.48
CA VAL A 121 -6.46 9.37 8.89
C VAL A 121 -7.77 10.04 8.49
N LYS A 122 -8.38 9.61 7.40
CA LYS A 122 -9.66 10.09 6.89
C LYS A 122 -10.89 9.35 7.43
N ASP A 123 -10.73 8.46 8.40
CA ASP A 123 -11.83 7.66 8.97
C ASP A 123 -12.58 6.81 7.93
N THR A 124 -11.88 6.29 6.93
CA THR A 124 -12.45 5.42 5.90
C THR A 124 -12.93 4.11 6.54
N PRO A 125 -14.22 3.73 6.41
CA PRO A 125 -14.74 2.52 7.04
C PRO A 125 -14.32 1.24 6.30
N GLY A 126 -14.56 0.08 6.93
CA GLY A 126 -14.53 -1.22 6.26
C GLY A 126 -13.28 -2.06 6.52
N PHE A 127 -12.41 -1.67 7.48
CA PHE A 127 -11.28 -2.50 7.91
C PHE A 127 -10.84 -2.15 9.33
N ASP A 128 -10.12 -3.06 9.98
CA ASP A 128 -9.60 -2.88 11.35
C ASP A 128 -8.31 -2.04 11.32
N TYR A 129 -8.35 -0.90 12.00
CA TYR A 129 -7.22 0.05 12.04
C TYR A 129 -6.06 -0.43 12.90
N GLU A 130 -6.34 -1.13 14.02
CA GLU A 130 -5.29 -1.65 14.90
C GLU A 130 -4.54 -2.80 14.23
N GLU A 131 -5.24 -3.64 13.51
CA GLU A 131 -4.65 -4.72 12.73
C GLU A 131 -3.82 -4.19 11.57
N ALA A 132 -4.36 -3.24 10.81
CA ALA A 132 -3.64 -2.53 9.77
C ALA A 132 -2.36 -1.88 10.33
N TYR A 133 -2.47 -1.17 11.45
CA TYR A 133 -1.34 -0.54 12.13
C TYR A 133 -0.25 -1.53 12.53
N THR A 134 -0.63 -2.70 13.06
CA THR A 134 0.32 -3.75 13.44
C THR A 134 1.14 -4.21 12.24
N LEU A 135 0.52 -4.40 11.09
CA LEU A 135 1.20 -4.78 9.86
C LEU A 135 2.08 -3.65 9.28
N MET A 136 1.58 -2.40 9.31
CA MET A 136 2.34 -1.22 8.89
C MET A 136 3.60 -1.06 9.75
N ARG A 137 3.44 -1.19 11.06
CA ARG A 137 4.54 -1.12 12.04
C ARG A 137 5.59 -2.19 11.77
N LYS A 138 5.16 -3.42 11.51
CA LYS A 138 6.07 -4.53 11.16
C LYS A 138 6.92 -4.17 9.94
N ASN A 139 6.32 -3.72 8.86
CA ASN A 139 7.04 -3.33 7.65
C ASN A 139 8.06 -2.20 7.92
N ALA A 140 7.72 -1.24 8.80
CA ALA A 140 8.55 -0.06 9.06
C ALA A 140 9.71 -0.31 10.04
N PHE A 141 9.61 -1.31 10.93
CA PHE A 141 10.57 -1.51 12.01
C PHE A 141 11.29 -2.86 11.99
N GLU A 142 10.89 -3.78 11.10
CA GLU A 142 11.47 -5.12 11.08
C GLU A 142 12.15 -5.43 9.74
N ALA A 143 13.36 -5.94 9.79
CA ALA A 143 13.98 -6.57 8.63
C ALA A 143 13.48 -8.00 8.50
N ASN A 144 13.19 -8.45 7.29
CA ASN A 144 12.78 -9.84 7.06
C ASN A 144 14.00 -10.78 7.18
N PRO A 145 14.05 -11.67 8.18
CA PRO A 145 15.19 -12.55 8.39
C PRO A 145 15.22 -13.75 7.44
N ASP A 146 14.11 -14.07 6.79
CA ASP A 146 14.02 -15.17 5.85
C ASP A 146 14.41 -14.73 4.44
N SER A 147 15.59 -15.17 3.98
CA SER A 147 16.17 -14.77 2.71
C SER A 147 15.35 -15.22 1.49
N GLY A 148 14.58 -16.30 1.61
CA GLY A 148 13.71 -16.81 0.55
C GLY A 148 12.51 -15.88 0.36
N SER A 149 11.75 -15.63 1.42
CA SER A 149 10.59 -14.76 1.38
C SER A 149 10.98 -13.28 1.14
N TYR A 150 12.14 -12.84 1.63
CA TYR A 150 12.70 -11.54 1.29
C TYR A 150 12.93 -11.41 -0.22
N ARG A 151 13.50 -12.43 -0.85
CA ARG A 151 13.73 -12.46 -2.30
C ARG A 151 12.43 -12.38 -3.09
N ASP A 152 11.37 -13.02 -2.57
CA ASP A 152 10.04 -13.02 -3.17
C ASP A 152 9.28 -11.68 -3.02
N GLY A 153 9.81 -10.74 -2.25
CA GLY A 153 9.23 -9.39 -2.16
C GLY A 153 8.61 -9.04 -0.81
N LYS A 154 8.87 -9.82 0.25
CA LYS A 154 8.34 -9.58 1.60
C LYS A 154 9.27 -8.67 2.41
N GLY A 155 8.72 -7.63 3.01
CA GLY A 155 9.44 -6.63 3.78
C GLY A 155 10.21 -5.61 2.93
N ARG A 156 10.60 -4.51 3.57
CA ARG A 156 11.37 -3.42 2.94
C ARG A 156 12.77 -3.87 2.55
N ARG A 157 13.27 -3.43 1.40
CA ARG A 157 14.62 -3.71 0.91
C ARG A 157 15.64 -2.87 1.65
N ALA A 158 16.82 -3.42 1.93
CA ALA A 158 17.92 -2.75 2.65
C ALA A 158 17.49 -2.22 4.04
N MET A 159 16.56 -2.89 4.70
CA MET A 159 16.00 -2.43 5.97
C MET A 159 17.03 -2.40 7.10
N GLU A 160 17.96 -3.36 7.13
CA GLU A 160 19.05 -3.38 8.13
C GLU A 160 19.92 -2.11 8.04
N SER A 161 20.29 -1.73 6.82
CA SER A 161 21.04 -0.49 6.58
C SER A 161 20.22 0.74 6.95
N TYR A 162 18.96 0.78 6.56
CA TYR A 162 18.07 1.89 6.86
C TYR A 162 17.90 2.09 8.36
N LEU A 163 17.65 1.03 9.12
CA LEU A 163 17.56 1.11 10.59
C LEU A 163 18.86 1.50 11.28
N LYS A 164 20.00 1.10 10.71
CA LYS A 164 21.32 1.39 11.29
C LYS A 164 21.79 2.81 11.02
N TYR A 165 21.59 3.31 9.81
CA TYR A 165 22.17 4.56 9.34
C TYR A 165 21.16 5.68 9.15
N ASN A 166 19.85 5.42 9.25
CA ASN A 166 18.73 6.31 8.92
C ASN A 166 18.69 6.68 7.43
N TYR A 167 19.37 5.92 6.60
CA TYR A 167 19.33 6.00 5.13
C TYR A 167 19.89 4.70 4.55
N VAL A 168 19.64 4.47 3.26
CA VAL A 168 20.23 3.35 2.51
C VAL A 168 21.50 3.84 1.83
N PRO A 169 22.71 3.37 2.24
CA PRO A 169 23.97 3.75 1.61
C PRO A 169 24.05 3.35 0.15
N LEU A 170 24.79 4.10 -0.67
CA LEU A 170 25.00 3.76 -2.09
C LEU A 170 25.74 2.44 -2.28
N GLU A 171 26.55 2.07 -1.30
CA GLU A 171 27.32 0.83 -1.25
C GLU A 171 26.46 -0.39 -0.93
N ASP A 172 25.27 -0.19 -0.35
CA ASP A 172 24.34 -1.29 -0.08
C ASP A 172 23.79 -1.84 -1.40
N GLN A 173 24.21 -3.06 -1.70
CA GLN A 173 23.79 -3.75 -2.91
C GLN A 173 22.51 -4.49 -2.67
N VAL A 174 21.39 -3.86 -2.98
CA VAL A 174 20.06 -4.50 -2.93
C VAL A 174 19.94 -5.50 -4.10
N THR A 175 20.54 -6.67 -3.95
CA THR A 175 20.69 -7.65 -5.04
C THR A 175 19.41 -8.39 -5.37
N GLU A 176 18.50 -8.52 -4.40
CA GLU A 176 17.25 -9.27 -4.50
C GLU A 176 16.07 -8.41 -4.97
N ALA A 177 16.29 -7.14 -5.29
CA ALA A 177 15.24 -6.26 -5.79
C ALA A 177 15.32 -6.07 -7.29
N PHE A 178 14.19 -5.83 -7.92
CA PHE A 178 14.12 -5.44 -9.32
C PHE A 178 14.86 -4.10 -9.57
N HIS A 179 14.67 -3.13 -8.66
CA HIS A 179 15.36 -1.84 -8.63
C HIS A 179 16.57 -1.89 -7.70
N ARG A 180 17.72 -2.25 -8.22
CA ARG A 180 18.94 -2.53 -7.44
C ARG A 180 19.73 -1.29 -7.01
N ARG A 181 19.58 -0.17 -7.74
CA ARG A 181 20.43 1.02 -7.59
C ARG A 181 19.66 2.27 -7.14
N GLU A 182 18.54 2.07 -6.49
CA GLU A 182 17.61 3.13 -6.12
C GLU A 182 17.76 3.52 -4.63
N GLN A 183 18.99 3.54 -4.09
CA GLN A 183 19.23 3.79 -2.66
C GLN A 183 18.73 5.16 -2.21
N VAL A 184 19.00 6.21 -3.00
CA VAL A 184 18.53 7.57 -2.68
C VAL A 184 17.01 7.66 -2.72
N SER A 185 16.40 7.21 -3.81
CA SER A 185 14.93 7.20 -3.94
C SER A 185 14.28 6.36 -2.84
N ARG A 186 14.85 5.18 -2.55
CA ARG A 186 14.36 4.29 -1.51
C ARG A 186 14.42 4.94 -0.13
N THR A 187 15.49 5.65 0.19
CA THR A 187 15.59 6.41 1.44
C THR A 187 14.48 7.45 1.56
N LEU A 188 14.26 8.23 0.50
CA LEU A 188 13.23 9.29 0.50
C LEU A 188 11.80 8.72 0.57
N GLU A 189 11.55 7.62 -0.14
CA GLU A 189 10.24 6.96 -0.12
C GLU A 189 9.97 6.35 1.27
N TYR A 190 10.94 5.70 1.91
CA TYR A 190 10.77 5.16 3.26
C TYR A 190 10.56 6.27 4.30
N ALA A 191 11.27 7.40 4.19
CA ALA A 191 11.06 8.55 5.06
C ALA A 191 9.61 9.08 4.95
N TYR A 192 9.07 9.14 3.73
CA TYR A 192 7.68 9.51 3.53
C TYR A 192 6.69 8.48 4.13
N ASP A 193 6.94 7.19 3.91
CA ASP A 193 6.09 6.13 4.46
C ASP A 193 6.14 6.12 6.01
N ASP A 194 7.30 6.39 6.61
CA ASP A 194 7.46 6.52 8.06
C ASP A 194 6.74 7.77 8.60
N PHE A 195 6.77 8.89 7.87
CA PHE A 195 5.94 10.06 8.21
C PHE A 195 4.46 9.71 8.22
N VAL A 196 3.97 8.97 7.23
CA VAL A 196 2.57 8.53 7.19
C VAL A 196 2.24 7.63 8.38
N LEU A 197 3.11 6.66 8.69
CA LEU A 197 2.95 5.80 9.87
C LEU A 197 2.92 6.62 11.17
N ALA A 198 3.74 7.68 11.28
CA ALA A 198 3.68 8.59 12.41
C ALA A 198 2.30 9.25 12.55
N GLN A 199 1.67 9.69 11.45
CA GLN A 199 0.33 10.28 11.52
C GLN A 199 -0.72 9.26 11.98
N VAL A 200 -0.61 8.01 11.53
CA VAL A 200 -1.48 6.92 12.00
C VAL A 200 -1.24 6.64 13.48
N ALA A 201 0.01 6.50 13.91
CA ALA A 201 0.40 6.30 15.30
C ALA A 201 -0.16 7.41 16.20
N LYS A 202 -0.06 8.68 15.78
CA LYS A 202 -0.65 9.82 16.48
C LYS A 202 -2.16 9.67 16.62
N LYS A 203 -2.87 9.33 15.54
CA LYS A 203 -4.32 9.14 15.54
C LYS A 203 -4.76 8.02 16.49
N LEU A 204 -4.01 6.93 16.54
CA LEU A 204 -4.28 5.76 17.38
C LEU A 204 -3.70 5.87 18.80
N GLY A 205 -3.07 7.00 19.17
CA GLY A 205 -2.51 7.23 20.50
C GLY A 205 -1.22 6.46 20.80
N LYS A 206 -0.51 5.97 19.77
CA LYS A 206 0.75 5.21 19.89
C LYS A 206 1.94 6.19 19.98
N THR A 207 2.09 6.86 21.11
CA THR A 207 3.00 8.00 21.28
C THR A 207 4.47 7.66 21.03
N ASP A 208 4.94 6.48 21.41
CA ASP A 208 6.35 6.10 21.26
C ASP A 208 6.69 5.86 19.79
N ASP A 209 5.83 5.15 19.06
CA ASP A 209 6.01 4.93 17.62
C ASP A 209 5.87 6.25 16.84
N TYR A 210 4.96 7.15 17.24
CA TYR A 210 4.87 8.49 16.65
C TYR A 210 6.20 9.23 16.71
N LYS A 211 6.88 9.21 17.86
CA LYS A 211 8.18 9.85 18.02
C LYS A 211 9.29 9.13 17.24
N ALA A 212 9.29 7.80 17.28
CA ALA A 212 10.29 6.99 16.58
C ALA A 212 10.23 7.21 15.07
N CYS A 213 9.05 7.18 14.46
CA CYS A 213 8.90 7.40 13.01
C CYS A 213 9.37 8.80 12.56
N LEU A 214 9.19 9.83 13.40
CA LEU A 214 9.64 11.20 13.06
C LEU A 214 11.16 11.39 13.15
N LEU A 215 11.91 10.45 13.73
CA LEU A 215 13.37 10.52 13.75
C LEU A 215 14.01 10.24 12.39
N TYR A 216 13.27 9.59 11.49
CA TYR A 216 13.72 9.22 10.14
C TYR A 216 13.21 10.18 9.05
N THR A 217 12.43 11.17 9.42
CA THR A 217 11.87 12.21 8.56
C THR A 217 12.48 13.58 8.89
#